data_b47239d3b3da1529325da1cde484833e
#
_entry.id   b47239d3b3da1529325da1cde484833e
#
_cell.length_a   1.000
_cell.length_b   1.000
_cell.length_c   1.000
_cell.angle_alpha   90.00
_cell.angle_beta   90.00
_cell.angle_gamma   90.00
#
_symmetry.space_group_name_H-M   'P 1'
#
loop_
_entity.id
_entity.type
_entity.pdbx_description
1 polymer ?
#
loop_
_entity_poly.entity_id
_entity_poly.type
_entity_poly.pdbx_seq_one_letter_code
_entity_poly.pdbx_strand_id
1 'polypeptide(L)' 'MMEKLRALDLHYADVEARLSAPETYEDPALVARLNKEQRELEPVVMAYRAYPVSYTH' A
#
# COMPACT_ATOMS: atom_id res chain seq x y z
N MET A 1 -6.68 17.85 -0.98
CA MET A 1 -5.59 17.64 -1.57
C MET A 1 -4.87 16.50 -1.02
N MET A 2 -4.67 16.35 0.22
CA MET A 2 -3.99 15.22 0.74
C MET A 2 -4.85 13.99 0.71
N GLU A 3 -6.08 14.13 0.33
CA GLU A 3 -6.98 13.00 0.35
C GLU A 3 -6.57 11.90 -0.59
N LYS A 4 -6.00 12.24 -1.74
CA LYS A 4 -5.59 11.23 -2.67
C LYS A 4 -4.43 10.42 -2.13
N LEU A 5 -3.47 11.08 -1.52
CA LEU A 5 -2.34 10.37 -0.95
C LEU A 5 -2.78 9.50 0.21
N ARG A 6 -3.71 10.00 1.00
CA ARG A 6 -4.20 9.23 2.10
C ARG A 6 -4.94 8.00 1.61
N ALA A 7 -5.71 8.13 0.55
CA ALA A 7 -6.42 6.99 -0.02
C ALA A 7 -5.43 5.93 -0.52
N LEU A 8 -4.34 6.37 -1.13
CA LEU A 8 -3.33 5.44 -1.60
C LEU A 8 -2.65 4.73 -0.45
N ASP A 9 -2.38 5.46 0.63
CA ASP A 9 -1.75 4.86 1.79
C ASP A 9 -2.67 3.82 2.41
N LEU A 10 -3.96 4.13 2.51
CA LEU A 10 -4.91 3.18 3.05
C LEU A 10 -5.04 1.96 2.15
N HIS A 11 -5.02 2.17 0.85
CA HIS A 11 -5.12 1.07 -0.09
C HIS A 11 -3.87 0.18 0.02
N TYR A 12 -2.72 0.78 0.19
CA TYR A 12 -1.49 0.01 0.33
C TYR A 12 -1.55 -0.83 1.60
N ALA A 13 -2.03 -0.25 2.69
CA ALA A 13 -2.16 -1.00 3.93
C ALA A 13 -3.15 -2.15 3.78
N ASP A 14 -4.22 -1.93 3.02
CA ASP A 14 -5.19 -2.99 2.76
C ASP A 14 -4.56 -4.11 1.96
N VAL A 15 -3.77 -3.77 0.95
CA VAL A 15 -3.09 -4.77 0.14
C VAL A 15 -2.13 -5.58 1.01
N GLU A 16 -1.40 -4.91 1.88
CA GLU A 16 -0.49 -5.60 2.77
C GLU A 16 -1.24 -6.53 3.72
N ALA A 17 -2.37 -6.09 4.21
CA ALA A 17 -3.16 -6.91 5.12
C ALA A 17 -3.65 -8.16 4.40
N ARG A 18 -4.08 -8.02 3.15
CA ARG A 18 -4.54 -9.16 2.40
C ARG A 18 -3.39 -10.11 2.09
N LEU A 19 -2.23 -9.58 1.81
CA LEU A 19 -1.07 -10.43 1.55
C LEU A 19 -0.61 -11.16 2.81
N SER A 20 -1.02 -10.71 3.97
CA SER A 20 -0.70 -11.40 5.19
C SER A 20 -1.74 -12.46 5.54
N ALA A 21 -2.87 -12.44 4.91
CA ALA A 21 -3.93 -13.39 5.24
C ALA A 21 -3.66 -14.71 4.54
N PRO A 22 -3.71 -15.81 5.26
CA PRO A 22 -3.42 -17.10 4.65
C PRO A 22 -4.42 -17.50 3.58
N GLU A 23 -5.67 -17.11 3.73
CA GLU A 23 -6.65 -17.49 2.73
C GLU A 23 -6.40 -16.81 1.40
N THR A 24 -5.68 -15.71 1.37
CA THR A 24 -5.37 -15.05 0.13
C THR A 24 -4.52 -15.96 -0.76
N TYR A 25 -3.70 -16.79 -0.17
CA TYR A 25 -2.81 -17.63 -0.94
C TYR A 25 -3.49 -18.85 -1.55
N GLU A 26 -4.75 -19.01 -1.26
CA GLU A 26 -5.50 -20.07 -1.91
C GLU A 26 -5.86 -19.64 -3.33
N ASP A 27 -5.71 -18.37 -3.66
CA ASP A 27 -6.01 -17.88 -5.00
C ASP A 27 -4.75 -17.24 -5.56
N PRO A 28 -3.96 -17.98 -6.33
CA PRO A 28 -2.69 -17.45 -6.83
C PRO A 28 -2.87 -16.25 -7.75
N ALA A 29 -3.98 -16.18 -8.45
CA ALA A 29 -4.23 -15.02 -9.30
C ALA A 29 -4.39 -13.76 -8.46
N LEU A 30 -5.07 -13.90 -7.34
CA LEU A 30 -5.26 -12.78 -6.44
C LEU A 30 -3.94 -12.35 -5.83
N VAL A 31 -3.11 -13.31 -5.46
CA VAL A 31 -1.79 -13.00 -4.91
C VAL A 31 -0.96 -12.22 -5.92
N ALA A 32 -0.99 -12.65 -7.17
CA ALA A 32 -0.22 -11.96 -8.20
C ALA A 32 -0.71 -10.53 -8.38
N ARG A 33 -2.04 -10.34 -8.34
CA ARG A 33 -2.59 -9.02 -8.48
C ARG A 33 -2.21 -8.13 -7.30
N LEU A 34 -2.30 -8.66 -6.08
CA LEU A 34 -1.96 -7.89 -4.91
C LEU A 34 -0.49 -7.52 -4.91
N ASN A 35 0.38 -8.44 -5.32
CA ASN A 35 1.79 -8.15 -5.39
C ASN A 35 2.08 -7.05 -6.39
N LYS A 36 1.38 -7.07 -7.52
CA LYS A 36 1.56 -6.04 -8.52
C LYS A 36 1.14 -4.68 -7.97
N GLU A 37 -0.01 -4.64 -7.31
CA GLU A 37 -0.49 -3.39 -6.74
C GLU A 37 0.47 -2.88 -5.67
N GLN A 38 1.00 -3.78 -4.86
CA GLN A 38 1.93 -3.39 -3.84
C GLN A 38 3.16 -2.74 -4.46
N ARG A 39 3.69 -3.33 -5.52
CA ARG A 39 4.86 -2.78 -6.16
C ARG A 39 4.60 -1.44 -6.80
N GLU A 40 3.40 -1.27 -7.34
CA GLU A 40 3.07 -0.01 -7.98
C GLU A 40 2.84 1.08 -6.95
N LEU A 41 2.29 0.74 -5.81
CA LEU A 41 2.01 1.73 -4.80
C LEU A 41 3.21 2.01 -3.91
N GLU A 42 4.09 1.05 -3.77
CA GLU A 42 5.19 1.17 -2.84
C GLU A 42 6.01 2.44 -3.01
N PRO A 43 6.47 2.78 -4.20
CA PRO A 43 7.29 3.99 -4.34
C PRO A 43 6.51 5.25 -3.98
N VAL A 44 5.23 5.28 -4.30
CA VAL A 44 4.42 6.46 -4.01
C VAL A 44 4.21 6.57 -2.51
N VAL A 45 3.87 5.47 -1.87
CA VAL A 45 3.62 5.48 -0.43
C VAL A 45 4.89 5.75 0.34
N MET A 46 6.01 5.19 -0.10
CA MET A 46 7.27 5.43 0.55
C MET A 46 7.68 6.88 0.46
N ALA A 47 7.44 7.51 -0.69
CA ALA A 47 7.75 8.91 -0.86
C ALA A 47 6.87 9.76 0.06
N TYR A 48 5.61 9.37 0.16
CA TYR A 48 4.69 10.10 1.01
C TYR A 48 5.12 10.01 2.47
N ARG A 49 5.59 8.86 2.89
CA ARG A 49 6.01 8.67 4.27
C ARG A 49 7.39 9.26 4.53
N ALA A 50 8.23 9.26 3.49
CA ALA A 50 9.57 9.78 3.65
C ALA A 50 9.61 11.29 3.77
N TYR A 51 8.61 11.98 3.26
CA TYR A 51 8.59 13.42 3.36
C TYR A 51 7.44 13.84 4.24
N PRO A 52 7.47 13.52 5.47
CA PRO A 52 6.42 13.93 6.37
C PRO A 52 6.63 15.33 6.56
N VAL A 53 5.76 16.05 6.35
CA VAL A 53 5.86 17.38 6.44
C VAL A 53 6.08 17.86 7.72
N SER A 54 6.08 17.26 8.61
CA SER A 54 6.10 17.91 9.81
C SER A 54 7.31 18.20 10.22
N TYR A 55 8.04 18.73 9.95
CA TYR A 55 9.19 19.04 10.45
C TYR A 55 9.08 19.78 11.53
N THR A 56 8.20 19.77 12.08
CA THR A 56 8.08 20.53 13.11
C THR A 56 8.81 19.92 14.10
N HIS A 57 9.14 19.96 14.68
CA HIS A 57 9.74 19.54 15.74
C HIS A 57 10.72 20.04 15.86
#